data_c7ac819f04dc344942fecbdc8ac64124
#
_entry.id   c7ac819f04dc344942fecbdc8ac64124
#
_cell.length_a   1.000
_cell.length_b   1.000
_cell.length_c   1.000
_cell.angle_alpha   90.00
_cell.angle_beta   90.00
_cell.angle_gamma   90.00
#
_symmetry.space_group_name_H-M   'P 1'
#
loop_
_entity.id
_entity.type
_entity.pdbx_description
1 polymer ?
#
loop_
_entity_poly.entity_id
_entity_poly.type
_entity_poly.pdbx_seq_one_letter_code
_entity_poly.pdbx_strand_id
1 'polypeptide(L)'
;MQTQFDQMTEQEKLTDILSMEKQLVKDYAGNITESSCQNLRQLLISNMTECSQDQYFVFDQMRTRNMYATKKAQQSEVQSAMQSMDQLKTQTGF
;
A
#
# COMPACT_ATOMS: atom_id res chain seq x y z
N MET A 1 5.89 27.05 -3.75
CA MET A 1 5.59 25.61 -3.76
C MET A 1 5.70 24.99 -5.15
N GLN A 2 5.08 25.59 -6.16
CA GLN A 2 5.21 25.08 -7.53
C GLN A 2 6.67 25.02 -7.98
N THR A 3 7.48 26.01 -7.63
CA THR A 3 8.88 26.08 -8.01
C THR A 3 9.67 24.89 -7.46
N GLN A 4 9.40 24.49 -6.22
CA GLN A 4 10.05 23.34 -5.61
C GLN A 4 9.66 22.04 -6.29
N PHE A 5 8.38 21.87 -6.58
CA PHE A 5 7.87 20.69 -7.26
C PHE A 5 8.42 20.59 -8.69
N ASP A 6 8.50 21.72 -9.40
CA ASP A 6 9.01 21.77 -10.77
C ASP A 6 10.49 21.43 -10.85
N GLN A 7 11.25 21.66 -9.76
CA GLN A 7 12.66 21.35 -9.69
C GLN A 7 12.94 19.89 -9.34
N MET A 8 11.91 19.16 -8.89
CA MET A 8 12.05 17.74 -8.58
C MET A 8 12.20 16.90 -9.83
N THR A 9 12.99 15.84 -9.73
CA THR A 9 13.10 14.87 -10.81
C THR A 9 11.78 14.09 -10.95
N GLU A 10 11.59 13.45 -12.09
CA GLU A 10 10.42 12.58 -12.30
C GLU A 10 10.35 11.50 -11.23
N GLN A 11 11.50 10.89 -10.89
CA GLN A 11 11.56 9.87 -9.85
C GLN A 11 11.14 10.41 -8.49
N GLU A 12 11.59 11.62 -8.13
CA GLU A 12 11.21 12.24 -6.87
C GLU A 12 9.71 12.52 -6.81
N LYS A 13 9.15 13.03 -7.90
CA LYS A 13 7.70 13.30 -7.99
C LYS A 13 6.89 12.02 -7.83
N LEU A 14 7.28 10.95 -8.52
CA LEU A 14 6.59 9.67 -8.45
C LEU A 14 6.75 9.03 -7.07
N THR A 15 7.90 9.17 -6.45
CA THR A 15 8.13 8.68 -5.08
C THR A 15 7.20 9.36 -4.09
N ASP A 16 7.02 10.67 -4.21
CA ASP A 16 6.10 11.42 -3.35
C ASP A 16 4.65 10.96 -3.56
N ILE A 17 4.22 10.81 -4.82
CA ILE A 17 2.88 10.32 -5.13
C ILE A 17 2.67 8.92 -4.55
N LEU A 18 3.65 8.04 -4.71
CA LEU A 18 3.59 6.68 -4.18
C LEU A 18 3.45 6.68 -2.67
N SER A 19 4.22 7.52 -1.98
CA SER A 19 4.17 7.64 -0.52
C SER A 19 2.81 8.15 -0.05
N MET A 20 2.24 9.12 -0.75
CA MET A 20 0.92 9.65 -0.45
C MET A 20 -0.17 8.60 -0.63
N GLU A 21 -0.12 7.83 -1.70
CA GLU A 21 -1.09 6.75 -1.94
C GLU A 21 -1.00 5.67 -0.87
N LYS A 22 0.21 5.30 -0.47
CA LYS A 22 0.41 4.33 0.61
C LYS A 22 -0.18 4.83 1.92
N GLN A 23 0.01 6.12 2.22
CA GLN A 23 -0.53 6.71 3.45
C GLN A 23 -2.05 6.74 3.44
N LEU A 24 -2.65 7.07 2.29
CA LEU A 24 -4.10 7.07 2.14
C LEU A 24 -4.69 5.68 2.39
N VAL A 25 -4.08 4.63 1.85
CA VAL A 25 -4.54 3.25 2.08
C VAL A 25 -4.53 2.93 3.58
N LYS A 26 -3.46 3.30 4.28
CA LYS A 26 -3.35 3.07 5.72
C LYS A 26 -4.39 3.84 6.50
N ASP A 27 -4.65 5.09 6.12
CA ASP A 27 -5.62 5.95 6.79
C ASP A 27 -7.04 5.40 6.59
N TYR A 28 -7.38 4.96 5.38
CA TYR A 28 -8.68 4.31 5.13
C TYR A 28 -8.84 3.04 5.95
N ALA A 29 -7.79 2.21 6.01
CA ALA A 29 -7.85 0.96 6.78
C ALA A 29 -8.12 1.24 8.26
N GLY A 30 -7.46 2.25 8.83
CA GLY A 30 -7.69 2.66 10.20
C GLY A 30 -9.13 3.12 10.43
N ASN A 31 -9.66 3.94 9.54
CA ASN A 31 -11.04 4.43 9.63
C ASN A 31 -12.06 3.30 9.50
N ILE A 32 -11.81 2.33 8.63
CA ILE A 32 -12.68 1.17 8.47
C ILE A 32 -12.79 0.40 9.79
N THR A 33 -11.67 0.18 10.46
CA THR A 33 -11.66 -0.60 11.71
C THR A 33 -12.40 0.10 12.84
N GLU A 34 -12.52 1.42 12.80
CA GLU A 34 -13.19 2.20 13.84
C GLU A 34 -14.66 2.51 13.51
N SER A 35 -15.10 2.26 12.29
CA SER A 35 -16.45 2.59 11.88
C SER A 35 -17.41 1.47 12.21
N SER A 36 -18.55 1.80 12.86
CA SER A 36 -19.64 0.87 13.17
C SER A 36 -20.77 0.93 12.15
N CYS A 37 -20.78 1.93 11.28
CA CYS A 37 -21.82 2.10 10.26
C CYS A 37 -21.45 1.29 9.01
N GLN A 38 -22.29 0.30 8.65
CA GLN A 38 -21.98 -0.59 7.52
C GLN A 38 -21.89 0.15 6.19
N ASN A 39 -22.79 1.12 5.96
CA ASN A 39 -22.76 1.90 4.72
C ASN A 39 -21.47 2.72 4.61
N LEU A 40 -21.04 3.32 5.70
CA LEU A 40 -19.78 4.06 5.73
C LEU A 40 -18.60 3.13 5.53
N ARG A 41 -18.61 1.96 6.17
CA ARG A 41 -17.53 0.98 6.00
C ARG A 41 -17.38 0.57 4.54
N GLN A 42 -18.49 0.32 3.84
CA GLN A 42 -18.45 -0.06 2.43
C GLN A 42 -17.89 1.05 1.55
N LEU A 43 -18.26 2.30 1.82
CA LEU A 43 -17.71 3.45 1.10
C LEU A 43 -16.21 3.57 1.33
N LEU A 44 -15.77 3.43 2.56
CA LEU A 44 -14.34 3.50 2.91
C LEU A 44 -13.55 2.36 2.24
N ILE A 45 -14.12 1.16 2.21
CA ILE A 45 -13.48 0.01 1.54
C ILE A 45 -13.36 0.27 0.04
N SER A 46 -14.40 0.80 -0.59
CA SER A 46 -14.38 1.15 -2.01
C SER A 46 -13.29 2.18 -2.32
N ASN A 47 -13.20 3.23 -1.51
CA ASN A 47 -12.19 4.27 -1.67
C ASN A 47 -10.78 3.72 -1.44
N MET A 48 -10.61 2.87 -0.43
CA MET A 48 -9.33 2.23 -0.14
C MET A 48 -8.89 1.35 -1.33
N THR A 49 -9.81 0.63 -1.91
CA THR A 49 -9.54 -0.23 -3.07
C THR A 49 -9.03 0.61 -4.25
N GLU A 50 -9.68 1.74 -4.52
CA GLU A 50 -9.25 2.64 -5.59
C GLU A 50 -7.84 3.19 -5.31
N CYS A 51 -7.58 3.62 -4.09
CA CYS A 51 -6.25 4.12 -3.71
C CYS A 51 -5.19 3.02 -3.83
N SER A 52 -5.53 1.80 -3.47
CA SER A 52 -4.61 0.66 -3.60
C SER A 52 -4.28 0.37 -5.06
N GLN A 53 -5.27 0.47 -5.95
CA GLN A 53 -5.07 0.29 -7.38
C GLN A 53 -4.20 1.40 -7.96
N ASP A 54 -4.43 2.65 -7.55
CA ASP A 54 -3.63 3.79 -7.96
C ASP A 54 -2.19 3.65 -7.48
N GLN A 55 -2.01 3.20 -6.23
CA GLN A 55 -0.70 2.96 -5.66
C GLN A 55 0.05 1.90 -6.47
N TYR A 56 -0.61 0.81 -6.83
CA TYR A 56 0.02 -0.24 -7.62
C TYR A 56 0.39 0.28 -9.02
N PHE A 57 -0.48 1.08 -9.62
CA PHE A 57 -0.20 1.67 -10.95
C PHE A 57 1.06 2.53 -10.92
N VAL A 58 1.18 3.42 -9.93
CA VAL A 58 2.36 4.27 -9.79
C VAL A 58 3.61 3.42 -9.54
N PHE A 59 3.50 2.46 -8.65
CA PHE A 59 4.59 1.52 -8.35
C PHE A 59 5.06 0.79 -9.61
N ASP A 60 4.12 0.28 -10.40
CA ASP A 60 4.43 -0.47 -11.63
C ASP A 60 5.12 0.43 -12.66
N GLN A 61 4.66 1.67 -12.80
CA GLN A 61 5.30 2.64 -13.68
C GLN A 61 6.75 2.93 -13.25
N MET A 62 6.99 3.07 -11.95
CA MET A 62 8.33 3.29 -11.44
C MET A 62 9.22 2.06 -11.65
N ARG A 63 8.66 0.87 -11.42
CA ARG A 63 9.39 -0.39 -11.61
C ARG A 63 9.82 -0.58 -13.06
N THR A 64 8.92 -0.34 -14.01
CA THR A 64 9.23 -0.50 -15.44
C THR A 64 10.25 0.51 -15.93
N ARG A 65 10.37 1.65 -15.25
CA ARG A 65 11.34 2.68 -15.58
C ARG A 65 12.64 2.59 -14.76
N ASN A 66 12.82 1.52 -14.01
CA ASN A 66 13.96 1.29 -13.13
C ASN A 66 14.11 2.39 -12.05
N MET A 67 12.99 2.98 -11.62
CA MET A 67 12.96 4.01 -10.58
C MET A 67 12.65 3.45 -9.20
N TYR A 68 12.40 2.16 -9.10
CA TYR A 68 12.08 1.49 -7.83
C TYR A 68 12.75 0.13 -7.81
N ALA A 69 13.63 -0.08 -6.86
CA ALA A 69 14.28 -1.38 -6.67
C ALA A 69 13.32 -2.32 -5.94
N THR A 70 12.89 -3.38 -6.63
CA THR A 70 12.09 -4.42 -6.00
C THR A 70 12.98 -5.62 -5.72
N LYS A 71 12.89 -6.12 -4.49
CA LYS A 71 13.52 -7.38 -4.13
C LYS A 71 12.48 -8.48 -4.32
N LYS A 72 12.81 -9.42 -5.21
CA LYS A 72 11.95 -10.59 -5.39
C LYS A 72 12.00 -11.42 -4.10
N ALA A 73 10.84 -11.66 -3.50
CA ALA A 73 10.75 -12.47 -2.30
C ALA A 73 11.21 -13.90 -2.63
N GLN A 74 12.13 -14.44 -1.82
CA GLN A 74 12.55 -15.82 -1.97
C GLN A 74 11.45 -16.73 -1.44
N GLN A 75 11.36 -17.92 -2.03
CA GLN A 75 10.35 -18.90 -1.62
C GLN A 75 10.47 -19.25 -0.13
N SER A 76 11.68 -19.34 0.38
CA SER A 76 11.92 -19.59 1.81
C SER A 76 11.35 -18.49 2.70
N GLU A 77 11.45 -17.23 2.28
CA GLU A 77 10.89 -16.09 3.01
C GLU A 77 9.37 -16.14 3.03
N VAL A 78 8.76 -16.47 1.89
CA VAL A 78 7.32 -16.62 1.78
C VAL A 78 6.80 -17.74 2.66
N GLN A 79 7.46 -18.90 2.63
CA GLN A 79 7.11 -20.04 3.47
C GLN A 79 7.24 -19.72 4.96
N SER A 80 8.29 -19.01 5.34
CA SER A 80 8.51 -18.60 6.72
C SER A 80 7.40 -17.66 7.20
N ALA A 81 6.99 -16.71 6.34
CA ALA A 81 5.89 -15.81 6.67
C ALA A 81 4.57 -16.56 6.82
N MET A 82 4.30 -17.53 5.94
CA MET A 82 3.09 -18.35 6.01
C MET A 82 3.06 -19.18 7.30
N GLN A 83 4.18 -19.80 7.67
CA GLN A 83 4.29 -20.55 8.92
C GLN A 83 4.04 -19.68 10.13
N SER A 84 4.59 -18.46 10.14
CA SER A 84 4.38 -17.52 11.23
C SER A 84 2.90 -17.16 11.37
N MET A 85 2.20 -16.97 10.25
CA MET A 85 0.77 -16.68 10.26
C MET A 85 -0.04 -17.87 10.76
N ASP A 86 0.30 -19.08 10.35
CA ASP A 86 -0.37 -20.29 10.80
C ASP A 86 -0.19 -20.51 12.30
N GLN A 87 1.01 -20.30 12.82
CA GLN A 87 1.27 -20.37 14.26
C GLN A 87 0.45 -19.35 15.03
N LEU A 88 0.38 -18.13 14.51
CA LEU A 88 -0.42 -17.06 15.13
C LEU A 88 -1.89 -17.44 15.17
N LYS A 89 -2.43 -17.99 14.09
CA LYS A 89 -3.83 -18.48 14.04
C LYS A 89 -4.08 -19.55 15.08
N THR A 90 -3.17 -20.50 15.23
CA THR A 90 -3.29 -21.59 16.22
C THR A 90 -3.29 -21.03 17.63
N GLN A 91 -2.41 -20.06 17.94
CA GLN A 91 -2.29 -19.47 19.26
C GLN A 91 -3.51 -18.62 19.61
N THR A 92 -4.09 -17.94 18.64
CA THR A 92 -5.21 -16.99 18.87
C THR A 92 -6.58 -17.62 18.65
N GLY A 93 -6.64 -18.85 18.16
CA GLY A 93 -7.91 -19.56 17.94
C GLY A 93 -8.65 -19.15 16.67
N PHE A 94 -7.99 -18.49 15.75
CA PHE A 94 -8.59 -18.15 14.46
C PHE A 94 -8.76 -19.40 13.58
#